data_3ff1572e498f7028ebcc78eb5baa490f
#
_entry.id   3ff1572e498f7028ebcc78eb5baa490f
#
_cell.length_a   1.000
_cell.length_b   1.000
_cell.length_c   1.000
_cell.angle_alpha   90.00
_cell.angle_beta   90.00
_cell.angle_gamma   90.00
#
_symmetry.space_group_name_H-M   'P 1'
#
loop_
_entity.id
_entity.type
_entity.pdbx_description
1 polymer ?
#
loop_
_entity_poly.entity_id
_entity_poly.type
_entity_poly.pdbx_seq_one_letter_code
_entity_poly.pdbx_strand_id
1 'polypeptide(L)'
;MVEDAVAIEPTAALGLVSEALNKAYGGRRVVQDVSVRIAPGEIVGLLGPNGAGKTTSFYLILGLVPADEGRVLLDGRDITSLPMYMRAREGIGYLPQEASVFRRLSVEDNLLAVLELTGTDADTAHDRARTLIEEFGLAHVARTPGYALSGGERRRVEIARSLALEPRYMLLDEPFAGIDPIAVGELQRAVIGLKARGLGVLITDHNVRETLQIVDRAYIISQGRIFRHGTPSELADDAEVRRVYLGENFRLI
;
A
#
# COMPACT_ATOMS: atom_id res chain seq x y z
N MET A 1 11.23 -18.19 -26.65
CA MET A 1 11.04 -19.16 -25.55
C MET A 1 10.53 -18.34 -24.37
N VAL A 2 9.23 -18.45 -24.17
CA VAL A 2 8.50 -17.85 -23.06
C VAL A 2 8.06 -19.04 -22.24
N GLU A 3 8.67 -19.24 -21.09
CA GLU A 3 8.07 -20.09 -20.05
C GLU A 3 8.92 -19.91 -18.78
N ASP A 4 8.41 -19.03 -17.93
CA ASP A 4 8.45 -19.28 -16.49
C ASP A 4 7.27 -18.48 -15.90
N ALA A 5 6.10 -19.10 -15.95
CA ALA A 5 5.00 -18.71 -15.11
C ALA A 5 5.49 -18.86 -13.67
N VAL A 6 5.57 -17.75 -12.95
CA VAL A 6 5.95 -17.72 -11.53
C VAL A 6 4.98 -18.60 -10.78
N ALA A 7 5.32 -19.87 -10.60
CA ALA A 7 4.59 -20.79 -9.74
C ALA A 7 4.83 -20.31 -8.29
N ILE A 8 3.83 -19.64 -7.74
CA ILE A 8 3.76 -19.40 -6.30
C ILE A 8 3.52 -20.77 -5.69
N GLU A 9 4.52 -21.33 -4.98
CA GLU A 9 4.37 -22.59 -4.29
C GLU A 9 3.12 -22.55 -3.37
N PRO A 10 2.24 -23.55 -3.42
CA PRO A 10 1.04 -23.62 -2.61
C PRO A 10 1.39 -24.07 -1.19
N THR A 11 2.12 -23.25 -0.46
CA THR A 11 2.17 -23.40 0.99
C THR A 11 1.07 -22.50 1.54
N ALA A 12 0.21 -23.04 2.39
CA ALA A 12 -0.86 -22.31 3.10
C ALA A 12 -0.24 -21.28 4.07
N ALA A 13 0.50 -20.34 3.51
CA ALA A 13 1.19 -19.30 4.24
C ALA A 13 0.24 -18.13 4.42
N LEU A 14 0.12 -17.66 5.66
CA LEU A 14 -0.51 -16.39 6.00
C LEU A 14 -0.09 -15.31 4.99
N GLY A 15 -1.01 -14.50 4.51
CA GLY A 15 -0.71 -13.45 3.55
C GLY A 15 -1.92 -12.92 2.81
N LEU A 16 -1.77 -11.72 2.25
CA LEU A 16 -2.67 -11.20 1.24
C LEU A 16 -2.12 -11.59 -0.13
N VAL A 17 -2.87 -12.38 -0.89
CA VAL A 17 -2.42 -12.97 -2.15
C VAL A 17 -3.42 -12.67 -3.25
N SER A 18 -2.94 -12.25 -4.41
CA SER A 18 -3.71 -12.29 -5.65
C SER A 18 -3.19 -13.40 -6.54
N GLU A 19 -4.10 -14.13 -7.19
CA GLU A 19 -3.79 -15.21 -8.10
C GLU A 19 -4.43 -14.96 -9.46
N ALA A 20 -3.61 -14.86 -10.49
CA ALA A 20 -4.00 -14.77 -11.90
C ALA A 20 -5.09 -13.71 -12.16
N LEU A 21 -4.99 -12.51 -11.56
CA LEU A 21 -5.97 -11.46 -11.75
C LEU A 21 -5.99 -10.98 -13.19
N ASN A 22 -7.20 -10.87 -13.74
CA ASN A 22 -7.45 -10.34 -15.08
C ASN A 22 -8.49 -9.22 -15.04
N LYS A 23 -8.28 -8.19 -15.88
CA LYS A 23 -9.22 -7.08 -16.05
C LYS A 23 -9.15 -6.49 -17.44
N ALA A 24 -10.33 -6.31 -18.05
CA ALA A 24 -10.48 -5.61 -19.33
C ALA A 24 -11.47 -4.46 -19.22
N TYR A 25 -11.24 -3.40 -19.98
CA TYR A 25 -12.15 -2.28 -20.16
C TYR A 25 -12.36 -2.05 -21.66
N GLY A 26 -13.62 -2.06 -22.12
CA GLY A 26 -13.93 -1.85 -23.53
C GLY A 26 -13.20 -2.80 -24.50
N GLY A 27 -13.00 -4.05 -24.09
CA GLY A 27 -12.27 -5.06 -24.88
C GLY A 27 -10.74 -4.98 -24.75
N ARG A 28 -10.18 -3.94 -24.14
CA ARG A 28 -8.73 -3.82 -23.90
C ARG A 28 -8.35 -4.47 -22.55
N ARG A 29 -7.50 -5.48 -22.59
CA ARG A 29 -6.94 -6.07 -21.36
C ARG A 29 -5.93 -5.11 -20.73
N VAL A 30 -6.19 -4.71 -19.47
CA VAL A 30 -5.36 -3.78 -18.69
C VAL A 30 -4.54 -4.54 -17.63
N VAL A 31 -5.09 -5.64 -17.11
CA VAL A 31 -4.42 -6.56 -16.19
C VAL A 31 -4.55 -7.97 -16.76
N GLN A 32 -3.46 -8.70 -16.80
CA GLN A 32 -3.36 -10.01 -17.41
C GLN A 32 -2.51 -10.91 -16.53
N ASP A 33 -3.16 -11.88 -15.89
CA ASP A 33 -2.52 -12.93 -15.10
C ASP A 33 -1.60 -12.39 -13.98
N VAL A 34 -2.05 -11.34 -13.29
CA VAL A 34 -1.26 -10.68 -12.24
C VAL A 34 -1.43 -11.42 -10.91
N SER A 35 -0.30 -11.94 -10.42
CA SER A 35 -0.19 -12.62 -9.14
C SER A 35 0.80 -11.88 -8.25
N VAL A 36 0.35 -11.45 -7.07
CA VAL A 36 1.12 -10.70 -6.06
C VAL A 36 0.86 -11.30 -4.69
N ARG A 37 1.88 -11.42 -3.87
CA ARG A 37 1.77 -11.89 -2.49
C ARG A 37 2.40 -10.88 -1.54
N ILE A 38 1.77 -10.66 -0.40
CA ILE A 38 2.27 -9.84 0.71
C ILE A 38 2.19 -10.69 1.98
N ALA A 39 3.34 -10.96 2.62
CA ALA A 39 3.37 -11.65 3.89
C ALA A 39 3.16 -10.68 5.07
N PRO A 40 2.72 -11.15 6.25
CA PRO A 40 2.76 -10.36 7.47
C PRO A 40 4.19 -9.88 7.76
N GLY A 41 4.34 -8.61 8.16
CA GLY A 41 5.65 -8.02 8.44
C GLY A 41 6.54 -7.83 7.20
N GLU A 42 5.95 -7.73 6.01
CA GLU A 42 6.66 -7.52 4.75
C GLU A 42 6.20 -6.23 4.08
N ILE A 43 7.13 -5.47 3.49
CA ILE A 43 6.81 -4.35 2.61
C ILE A 43 7.08 -4.76 1.17
N VAL A 44 6.05 -4.74 0.34
CA VAL A 44 6.10 -5.12 -1.07
C VAL A 44 5.80 -3.93 -1.96
N GLY A 45 6.63 -3.69 -2.98
CA GLY A 45 6.39 -2.69 -4.02
C GLY A 45 5.64 -3.29 -5.23
N LEU A 46 4.66 -2.57 -5.78
CA LEU A 46 4.09 -2.83 -7.09
C LEU A 46 4.40 -1.65 -8.00
N LEU A 47 5.47 -1.77 -8.78
CA LEU A 47 6.10 -0.69 -9.53
C LEU A 47 5.98 -0.92 -11.03
N GLY A 48 6.22 0.11 -11.83
CA GLY A 48 6.18 0.02 -13.28
C GLY A 48 5.83 1.36 -13.94
N PRO A 49 5.94 1.47 -15.26
CA PRO A 49 5.66 2.72 -15.97
C PRO A 49 4.18 3.13 -15.90
N ASN A 50 3.90 4.37 -16.30
CA ASN A 50 2.52 4.86 -16.38
C ASN A 50 1.71 4.03 -17.38
N GLY A 51 0.46 3.71 -17.01
CA GLY A 51 -0.41 2.87 -17.83
C GLY A 51 -0.07 1.37 -17.85
N ALA A 52 0.89 0.92 -17.04
CA ALA A 52 1.28 -0.50 -16.96
C ALA A 52 0.23 -1.41 -16.30
N GLY A 53 -0.79 -0.84 -15.63
CA GLY A 53 -1.82 -1.61 -14.93
C GLY A 53 -1.67 -1.63 -13.40
N LYS A 54 -0.71 -0.88 -12.81
CA LYS A 54 -0.48 -0.81 -11.35
C LYS A 54 -1.75 -0.51 -10.56
N THR A 55 -2.33 0.67 -10.78
CA THR A 55 -3.52 1.15 -10.06
C THR A 55 -4.70 0.19 -10.23
N THR A 56 -4.89 -0.36 -11.44
CA THR A 56 -5.95 -1.36 -11.67
C THR A 56 -5.69 -2.62 -10.87
N SER A 57 -4.48 -3.20 -10.91
CA SER A 57 -4.12 -4.39 -10.12
C SER A 57 -4.30 -4.15 -8.63
N PHE A 58 -3.86 -3.00 -8.14
CA PHE A 58 -4.02 -2.57 -6.77
C PHE A 58 -5.51 -2.48 -6.36
N TYR A 59 -6.36 -1.88 -7.21
CA TYR A 59 -7.80 -1.75 -6.94
C TYR A 59 -8.54 -3.09 -7.02
N LEU A 60 -8.06 -4.05 -7.82
CA LEU A 60 -8.57 -5.43 -7.82
C LEU A 60 -8.27 -6.11 -6.46
N ILE A 61 -7.02 -5.97 -5.95
CA ILE A 61 -6.62 -6.51 -4.65
C ILE A 61 -7.41 -5.85 -3.51
N LEU A 62 -7.67 -4.55 -3.60
CA LEU A 62 -8.41 -3.78 -2.60
C LEU A 62 -9.94 -4.04 -2.66
N GLY A 63 -10.47 -4.52 -3.78
CA GLY A 63 -11.91 -4.73 -3.98
C GLY A 63 -12.69 -3.47 -4.33
N LEU A 64 -12.00 -2.42 -4.81
CA LEU A 64 -12.63 -1.24 -5.42
C LEU A 64 -13.13 -1.52 -6.84
N VAL A 65 -12.46 -2.42 -7.55
CA VAL A 65 -12.83 -2.88 -8.89
C VAL A 65 -12.98 -4.41 -8.83
N PRO A 66 -14.05 -4.99 -9.39
CA PRO A 66 -14.18 -6.44 -9.48
C PRO A 66 -13.23 -7.00 -10.55
N ALA A 67 -12.57 -8.11 -10.23
CA ALA A 67 -11.79 -8.88 -11.19
C ALA A 67 -12.72 -9.58 -12.20
N ASP A 68 -12.26 -9.70 -13.45
CA ASP A 68 -12.98 -10.49 -14.45
C ASP A 68 -12.65 -11.98 -14.29
N GLU A 69 -11.39 -12.29 -13.89
CA GLU A 69 -10.89 -13.63 -13.59
C GLU A 69 -9.82 -13.55 -12.50
N GLY A 70 -9.51 -14.68 -11.89
CA GLY A 70 -8.53 -14.79 -10.81
C GLY A 70 -9.14 -14.68 -9.43
N ARG A 71 -8.30 -14.69 -8.39
CA ARG A 71 -8.73 -14.70 -6.98
C ARG A 71 -7.90 -13.76 -6.13
N VAL A 72 -8.51 -13.29 -5.03
CA VAL A 72 -7.83 -12.61 -3.93
C VAL A 72 -8.06 -13.40 -2.65
N LEU A 73 -6.99 -13.81 -2.02
CA LEU A 73 -7.00 -14.60 -0.79
C LEU A 73 -6.43 -13.78 0.37
N LEU A 74 -7.04 -13.86 1.52
CA LEU A 74 -6.57 -13.29 2.77
C LEU A 74 -6.37 -14.43 3.78
N ASP A 75 -5.12 -14.73 4.09
CA ASP A 75 -4.75 -15.86 4.97
C ASP A 75 -5.42 -17.19 4.54
N GLY A 76 -5.42 -17.44 3.23
CA GLY A 76 -6.01 -18.63 2.62
C GLY A 76 -7.53 -18.57 2.40
N ARG A 77 -8.22 -17.57 2.94
CA ARG A 77 -9.67 -17.36 2.71
C ARG A 77 -9.90 -16.57 1.44
N ASP A 78 -10.76 -17.05 0.57
CA ASP A 78 -11.17 -16.33 -0.64
C ASP A 78 -12.04 -15.11 -0.28
N ILE A 79 -11.56 -13.91 -0.64
CA ILE A 79 -12.24 -12.63 -0.46
C ILE A 79 -12.56 -11.95 -1.80
N THR A 80 -12.46 -12.66 -2.91
CA THR A 80 -12.58 -12.11 -4.26
C THR A 80 -13.89 -11.36 -4.47
N SER A 81 -15.00 -11.92 -4.02
CA SER A 81 -16.33 -11.32 -4.14
C SER A 81 -16.63 -10.21 -3.14
N LEU A 82 -15.77 -10.03 -2.11
CA LEU A 82 -15.99 -9.02 -1.08
C LEU A 82 -15.65 -7.63 -1.61
N PRO A 83 -16.56 -6.65 -1.49
CA PRO A 83 -16.25 -5.25 -1.78
C PRO A 83 -15.31 -4.66 -0.73
N MET A 84 -14.66 -3.54 -1.05
CA MET A 84 -13.64 -2.89 -0.23
C MET A 84 -14.03 -2.75 1.24
N TYR A 85 -15.24 -2.29 1.55
CA TYR A 85 -15.66 -2.06 2.95
C TYR A 85 -15.73 -3.36 3.76
N MET A 86 -16.01 -4.50 3.14
CA MET A 86 -15.96 -5.80 3.79
C MET A 86 -14.51 -6.28 3.96
N ARG A 87 -13.65 -6.06 2.95
CA ARG A 87 -12.21 -6.35 3.07
C ARG A 87 -11.56 -5.52 4.17
N ALA A 88 -12.01 -4.27 4.37
CA ALA A 88 -11.56 -3.43 5.48
C ALA A 88 -11.90 -4.05 6.85
N ARG A 89 -13.09 -4.63 7.00
CA ARG A 89 -13.49 -5.36 8.22
C ARG A 89 -12.69 -6.65 8.45
N GLU A 90 -12.18 -7.25 7.38
CA GLU A 90 -11.28 -8.40 7.44
C GLU A 90 -9.82 -8.00 7.76
N GLY A 91 -9.53 -6.70 7.92
CA GLY A 91 -8.23 -6.19 8.33
C GLY A 91 -7.36 -5.66 7.20
N ILE A 92 -7.94 -5.18 6.08
CA ILE A 92 -7.21 -4.52 4.99
C ILE A 92 -7.41 -3.01 5.10
N GLY A 93 -6.36 -2.29 5.50
CA GLY A 93 -6.33 -0.82 5.51
C GLY A 93 -5.96 -0.26 4.15
N TYR A 94 -6.43 0.95 3.85
CA TYR A 94 -6.16 1.64 2.59
C TYR A 94 -5.79 3.10 2.79
N LEU A 95 -4.70 3.52 2.17
CA LEU A 95 -4.30 4.91 2.05
C LEU A 95 -4.43 5.35 0.59
N PRO A 96 -5.44 6.15 0.22
CA PRO A 96 -5.64 6.62 -1.15
C PRO A 96 -4.57 7.63 -1.57
N GLN A 97 -4.36 7.77 -2.88
CA GLN A 97 -3.50 8.80 -3.45
C GLN A 97 -3.99 10.22 -3.09
N GLU A 98 -5.30 10.45 -3.19
CA GLU A 98 -5.91 11.73 -2.83
C GLU A 98 -6.00 11.90 -1.31
N ALA A 99 -5.91 13.18 -0.87
CA ALA A 99 -6.01 13.52 0.54
C ALA A 99 -7.37 13.11 1.14
N SER A 100 -7.34 12.26 2.16
CA SER A 100 -8.51 11.70 2.82
C SER A 100 -8.76 12.26 4.22
N VAL A 101 -7.87 13.15 4.73
CA VAL A 101 -8.01 13.77 6.05
C VAL A 101 -9.33 14.55 6.17
N PHE A 102 -9.99 14.46 7.31
CA PHE A 102 -11.14 15.31 7.63
C PHE A 102 -10.68 16.75 7.85
N ARG A 103 -10.76 17.57 6.81
CA ARG A 103 -10.10 18.87 6.70
C ARG A 103 -10.43 19.85 7.83
N ARG A 104 -11.66 19.80 8.36
CA ARG A 104 -12.13 20.72 9.42
C ARG A 104 -11.89 20.21 10.84
N LEU A 105 -11.57 18.94 11.00
CA LEU A 105 -11.24 18.32 12.27
C LEU A 105 -9.76 18.53 12.59
N SER A 106 -9.42 18.61 13.87
CA SER A 106 -8.03 18.57 14.34
C SER A 106 -7.40 17.20 14.04
N VAL A 107 -6.10 17.08 14.21
CA VAL A 107 -5.41 15.77 14.09
C VAL A 107 -6.00 14.79 15.10
N GLU A 108 -6.17 15.21 16.36
CA GLU A 108 -6.77 14.39 17.42
C GLU A 108 -8.20 13.97 17.06
N ASP A 109 -9.05 14.90 16.64
CA ASP A 109 -10.42 14.60 16.24
C ASP A 109 -10.51 13.70 15.00
N ASN A 110 -9.54 13.76 14.09
CA ASN A 110 -9.44 12.84 12.94
C ASN A 110 -9.29 11.38 13.39
N LEU A 111 -8.52 11.14 14.45
CA LEU A 111 -8.32 9.80 15.00
C LEU A 111 -9.52 9.37 15.83
N LEU A 112 -10.01 10.25 16.72
CA LEU A 112 -11.16 9.97 17.59
C LEU A 112 -12.41 9.64 16.76
N ALA A 113 -12.70 10.38 15.68
CA ALA A 113 -13.85 10.12 14.83
C ALA A 113 -13.87 8.68 14.24
N VAL A 114 -12.70 8.09 13.97
CA VAL A 114 -12.62 6.71 13.48
C VAL A 114 -12.72 5.71 14.62
N LEU A 115 -12.08 5.99 15.77
CA LEU A 115 -12.14 5.13 16.96
C LEU A 115 -13.56 5.02 17.51
N GLU A 116 -14.33 6.11 17.52
CA GLU A 116 -15.74 6.11 17.91
C GLU A 116 -16.58 5.19 16.99
N LEU A 117 -16.31 5.17 15.68
CA LEU A 117 -17.02 4.30 14.73
C LEU A 117 -16.75 2.80 14.97
N THR A 118 -15.66 2.45 15.64
CA THR A 118 -15.35 1.04 16.01
C THR A 118 -16.04 0.61 17.31
N GLY A 119 -16.74 1.51 17.98
CA GLY A 119 -17.39 1.24 19.27
C GLY A 119 -16.40 1.19 20.45
N THR A 120 -15.21 1.74 20.28
CA THR A 120 -14.22 1.90 21.35
C THR A 120 -14.75 2.88 22.40
N ASP A 121 -14.62 2.56 23.68
CA ASP A 121 -15.00 3.48 24.76
C ASP A 121 -14.14 4.75 24.74
N ALA A 122 -14.67 5.83 25.30
CA ALA A 122 -14.06 7.16 25.16
C ALA A 122 -12.64 7.24 25.75
N ASP A 123 -12.40 6.63 26.92
CA ASP A 123 -11.10 6.69 27.59
C ASP A 123 -10.04 5.93 26.77
N THR A 124 -10.36 4.72 26.34
CA THR A 124 -9.50 3.90 25.44
C THR A 124 -9.27 4.62 24.11
N ALA A 125 -10.29 5.26 23.53
CA ALA A 125 -10.15 6.01 22.28
C ALA A 125 -9.17 7.19 22.42
N HIS A 126 -9.24 7.96 23.51
CA HIS A 126 -8.32 9.06 23.75
C HIS A 126 -6.88 8.58 24.00
N ASP A 127 -6.69 7.51 24.78
CA ASP A 127 -5.37 6.95 25.03
C ASP A 127 -4.73 6.43 23.73
N ARG A 128 -5.51 5.77 22.90
CA ARG A 128 -5.06 5.25 21.61
C ARG A 128 -4.77 6.36 20.62
N ALA A 129 -5.62 7.39 20.53
CA ALA A 129 -5.36 8.55 19.68
C ALA A 129 -4.06 9.24 20.08
N ARG A 130 -3.82 9.46 21.39
CA ARG A 130 -2.58 10.04 21.91
C ARG A 130 -1.36 9.19 21.54
N THR A 131 -1.42 7.88 21.75
CA THR A 131 -0.33 6.96 21.37
C THR A 131 0.02 7.07 19.90
N LEU A 132 -0.98 7.05 19.01
CA LEU A 132 -0.76 7.21 17.56
C LEU A 132 -0.19 8.59 17.20
N ILE A 133 -0.66 9.65 17.83
CA ILE A 133 -0.15 11.02 17.64
C ILE A 133 1.34 11.11 17.99
N GLU A 134 1.73 10.55 19.12
CA GLU A 134 3.13 10.54 19.57
C GLU A 134 4.00 9.71 18.63
N GLU A 135 3.56 8.52 18.29
CA GLU A 135 4.29 7.57 17.45
C GLU A 135 4.54 8.09 16.03
N PHE A 136 3.56 8.81 15.46
CA PHE A 136 3.70 9.43 14.15
C PHE A 136 4.32 10.83 14.18
N GLY A 137 4.83 11.28 15.33
CA GLY A 137 5.49 12.58 15.50
C GLY A 137 4.55 13.76 15.23
N LEU A 138 3.26 13.62 15.60
CA LEU A 138 2.20 14.61 15.34
C LEU A 138 1.82 15.43 16.56
N ALA A 139 2.51 15.25 17.71
CA ALA A 139 2.17 15.92 18.97
C ALA A 139 2.13 17.45 18.84
N HIS A 140 3.05 18.05 18.08
CA HIS A 140 3.15 19.49 17.87
C HIS A 140 1.99 20.07 17.05
N VAL A 141 1.25 19.23 16.29
CA VAL A 141 0.09 19.61 15.47
C VAL A 141 -1.22 18.95 15.92
N ALA A 142 -1.25 18.29 17.10
CA ALA A 142 -2.40 17.51 17.55
C ALA A 142 -3.73 18.27 17.47
N ARG A 143 -3.71 19.58 17.76
CA ARG A 143 -4.89 20.47 17.73
C ARG A 143 -5.03 21.26 16.41
N THR A 144 -4.14 21.07 15.47
CA THR A 144 -4.17 21.77 14.17
C THR A 144 -5.21 21.12 13.26
N PRO A 145 -6.09 21.90 12.61
CA PRO A 145 -7.08 21.36 11.69
C PRO A 145 -6.40 20.83 10.41
N GLY A 146 -6.98 19.75 9.85
CA GLY A 146 -6.41 19.03 8.72
C GLY A 146 -6.08 19.87 7.48
N TYR A 147 -6.81 20.97 7.25
CA TYR A 147 -6.52 21.87 6.12
C TYR A 147 -5.24 22.70 6.29
N ALA A 148 -4.73 22.85 7.51
CA ALA A 148 -3.54 23.64 7.82
C ALA A 148 -2.26 22.79 7.93
N LEU A 149 -2.36 21.47 7.78
CA LEU A 149 -1.23 20.55 7.82
C LEU A 149 -0.38 20.64 6.54
N SER A 150 0.92 20.49 6.69
CA SER A 150 1.83 20.21 5.57
C SER A 150 1.48 18.88 4.89
N GLY A 151 1.99 18.66 3.67
CA GLY A 151 1.77 17.40 2.94
C GLY A 151 2.22 16.17 3.72
N GLY A 152 3.41 16.23 4.34
CA GLY A 152 3.96 15.13 5.14
C GLY A 152 3.19 14.86 6.44
N GLU A 153 2.82 15.91 7.19
CA GLU A 153 2.00 15.78 8.39
C GLU A 153 0.64 15.18 8.06
N ARG A 154 -0.02 15.70 7.02
CA ARG A 154 -1.30 15.17 6.56
C ARG A 154 -1.21 13.68 6.23
N ARG A 155 -0.17 13.25 5.51
CA ARG A 155 0.02 11.84 5.14
C ARG A 155 0.23 10.95 6.36
N ARG A 156 0.99 11.43 7.35
CA ARG A 156 1.16 10.70 8.62
C ARG A 156 -0.15 10.59 9.41
N VAL A 157 -0.97 11.64 9.43
CA VAL A 157 -2.32 11.59 10.05
C VAL A 157 -3.20 10.56 9.35
N GLU A 158 -3.18 10.49 8.03
CA GLU A 158 -3.97 9.53 7.25
C GLU A 158 -3.56 8.08 7.53
N ILE A 159 -2.24 7.81 7.65
CA ILE A 159 -1.73 6.49 8.04
C ILE A 159 -2.13 6.17 9.49
N ALA A 160 -1.91 7.08 10.43
CA ALA A 160 -2.27 6.91 11.84
C ALA A 160 -3.77 6.61 12.00
N ARG A 161 -4.62 7.34 11.26
CA ARG A 161 -6.06 7.10 11.23
C ARG A 161 -6.43 5.72 10.68
N SER A 162 -5.73 5.25 9.65
CA SER A 162 -5.95 3.90 9.14
C SER A 162 -5.56 2.82 10.14
N LEU A 163 -4.51 3.07 10.96
CA LEU A 163 -4.08 2.16 12.03
C LEU A 163 -5.07 2.11 13.21
N ALA A 164 -5.89 3.14 13.38
CA ALA A 164 -6.94 3.12 14.40
C ALA A 164 -7.92 1.94 14.21
N LEU A 165 -8.05 1.42 12.99
CA LEU A 165 -8.87 0.26 12.65
C LEU A 165 -8.17 -1.10 12.82
N GLU A 166 -6.93 -1.14 13.35
CA GLU A 166 -6.12 -2.34 13.55
C GLU A 166 -5.99 -3.25 12.32
N PRO A 167 -5.60 -2.73 11.17
CA PRO A 167 -5.44 -3.54 9.99
C PRO A 167 -4.29 -4.55 10.17
N ARG A 168 -4.39 -5.69 9.46
CA ARG A 168 -3.30 -6.66 9.33
C ARG A 168 -2.44 -6.38 8.09
N TYR A 169 -3.06 -5.76 7.07
CA TYR A 169 -2.42 -5.37 5.82
C TYR A 169 -2.76 -3.92 5.49
N MET A 170 -1.77 -3.17 5.02
CA MET A 170 -1.93 -1.78 4.57
C MET A 170 -1.59 -1.66 3.10
N LEU A 171 -2.53 -1.13 2.32
CA LEU A 171 -2.35 -0.84 0.90
C LEU A 171 -2.20 0.67 0.73
N LEU A 172 -1.02 1.10 0.25
CA LEU A 172 -0.63 2.51 0.12
C LEU A 172 -0.54 2.88 -1.36
N ASP A 173 -1.45 3.76 -1.81
CA ASP A 173 -1.48 4.22 -3.20
C ASP A 173 -0.72 5.54 -3.33
N GLU A 174 0.45 5.49 -3.97
CA GLU A 174 1.36 6.62 -4.19
C GLU A 174 1.62 7.46 -2.92
N PRO A 175 2.09 6.85 -1.81
CA PRO A 175 2.24 7.55 -0.54
C PRO A 175 3.23 8.71 -0.59
N PHE A 176 4.22 8.69 -1.48
CA PHE A 176 5.26 9.72 -1.59
C PHE A 176 4.93 10.81 -2.62
N ALA A 177 3.80 10.69 -3.33
CA ALA A 177 3.41 11.65 -4.37
C ALA A 177 3.14 13.05 -3.79
N GLY A 178 3.81 14.07 -4.36
CA GLY A 178 3.60 15.47 -3.97
C GLY A 178 4.08 15.83 -2.55
N ILE A 179 4.92 14.99 -1.94
CA ILE A 179 5.57 15.24 -0.66
C ILE A 179 6.94 15.89 -0.90
N ASP A 180 7.31 16.86 -0.07
CA ASP A 180 8.65 17.45 -0.16
C ASP A 180 9.73 16.43 0.25
N PRO A 181 10.97 16.54 -0.31
CA PRO A 181 12.01 15.54 -0.08
C PRO A 181 12.42 15.34 1.39
N ILE A 182 12.29 16.36 2.24
CA ILE A 182 12.62 16.25 3.66
C ILE A 182 11.58 15.40 4.37
N ALA A 183 10.29 15.62 4.08
CA ALA A 183 9.19 14.88 4.67
C ALA A 183 9.09 13.43 4.16
N VAL A 184 9.64 13.11 2.97
CA VAL A 184 9.69 11.73 2.45
C VAL A 184 10.41 10.81 3.43
N GLY A 185 11.56 11.20 3.98
CA GLY A 185 12.30 10.38 4.96
C GLY A 185 11.52 10.10 6.25
N GLU A 186 10.70 11.05 6.71
CA GLU A 186 9.81 10.84 7.86
C GLU A 186 8.69 9.86 7.53
N LEU A 187 8.13 9.98 6.33
CA LEU A 187 7.08 9.09 5.87
C LEU A 187 7.60 7.66 5.62
N GLN A 188 8.83 7.53 5.09
CA GLN A 188 9.50 6.23 4.97
C GLN A 188 9.66 5.55 6.33
N ARG A 189 10.10 6.29 7.37
CA ARG A 189 10.18 5.76 8.74
C ARG A 189 8.82 5.32 9.27
N ALA A 190 7.77 6.09 9.01
CA ALA A 190 6.41 5.73 9.38
C ALA A 190 5.97 4.41 8.71
N VAL A 191 6.24 4.24 7.42
CA VAL A 191 5.91 3.00 6.67
C VAL A 191 6.73 1.81 7.17
N ILE A 192 8.04 1.99 7.44
CA ILE A 192 8.88 0.94 8.05
C ILE A 192 8.33 0.55 9.43
N GLY A 193 7.82 1.51 10.19
CA GLY A 193 7.13 1.28 11.47
C GLY A 193 5.93 0.33 11.35
N LEU A 194 5.20 0.33 10.23
CA LEU A 194 4.10 -0.61 9.99
C LEU A 194 4.61 -2.07 9.95
N LYS A 195 5.73 -2.28 9.24
CA LYS A 195 6.39 -3.60 9.19
C LYS A 195 6.81 -4.07 10.59
N ALA A 196 7.40 -3.18 11.39
CA ALA A 196 7.82 -3.51 12.76
C ALA A 196 6.65 -3.92 13.66
N ARG A 197 5.43 -3.50 13.34
CA ARG A 197 4.18 -3.93 13.98
C ARG A 197 3.64 -5.26 13.45
N GLY A 198 4.31 -5.88 12.49
CA GLY A 198 3.88 -7.13 11.86
C GLY A 198 2.88 -6.96 10.73
N LEU A 199 2.58 -5.72 10.28
CA LEU A 199 1.67 -5.51 9.17
C LEU A 199 2.34 -5.87 7.84
N GLY A 200 1.59 -6.54 6.94
CA GLY A 200 1.96 -6.64 5.54
C GLY A 200 1.61 -5.32 4.82
N VAL A 201 2.52 -4.82 4.00
CA VAL A 201 2.32 -3.53 3.31
C VAL A 201 2.50 -3.71 1.81
N LEU A 202 1.55 -3.21 1.01
CA LEU A 202 1.68 -3.08 -0.44
C LEU A 202 1.74 -1.60 -0.80
N ILE A 203 2.77 -1.22 -1.55
CA ILE A 203 2.98 0.17 -2.00
C ILE A 203 2.96 0.22 -3.52
N THR A 204 2.15 1.11 -4.10
CA THR A 204 2.35 1.60 -5.47
C THR A 204 2.94 3.00 -5.40
N ASP A 205 3.93 3.30 -6.22
CA ASP A 205 4.45 4.67 -6.35
C ASP A 205 5.14 4.85 -7.71
N HIS A 206 5.23 6.09 -8.15
CA HIS A 206 6.06 6.49 -9.29
C HIS A 206 7.46 6.96 -8.84
N ASN A 207 7.65 7.26 -7.56
CA ASN A 207 8.94 7.58 -6.93
C ASN A 207 9.68 6.26 -6.63
N VAL A 208 10.27 5.69 -7.67
CA VAL A 208 10.86 4.35 -7.62
C VAL A 208 11.98 4.25 -6.60
N ARG A 209 12.85 5.27 -6.55
CA ARG A 209 14.01 5.27 -5.65
C ARG A 209 13.57 5.24 -4.19
N GLU A 210 12.65 6.12 -3.82
CA GLU A 210 12.11 6.25 -2.47
C GLU A 210 11.40 4.96 -2.03
N THR A 211 10.71 4.32 -2.96
CA THR A 211 10.02 3.04 -2.69
C THR A 211 11.00 1.89 -2.55
N LEU A 212 11.98 1.74 -3.48
CA LEU A 212 12.96 0.66 -3.42
C LEU A 212 13.86 0.72 -2.18
N GLN A 213 14.01 1.88 -1.54
CA GLN A 213 14.77 2.01 -0.29
C GLN A 213 14.11 1.33 0.92
N ILE A 214 12.80 1.11 0.88
CA ILE A 214 12.05 0.64 2.06
C ILE A 214 11.33 -0.70 1.85
N VAL A 215 11.22 -1.19 0.61
CA VAL A 215 10.56 -2.48 0.35
C VAL A 215 11.54 -3.64 0.55
N ASP A 216 11.03 -4.78 0.98
CA ASP A 216 11.78 -6.03 1.04
C ASP A 216 11.93 -6.65 -0.35
N ARG A 217 10.91 -6.53 -1.17
CA ARG A 217 10.90 -6.94 -2.59
C ARG A 217 9.85 -6.13 -3.36
N ALA A 218 9.96 -6.17 -4.68
CA ALA A 218 8.98 -5.52 -5.54
C ALA A 218 8.62 -6.39 -6.75
N TYR A 219 7.44 -6.15 -7.27
CA TYR A 219 6.97 -6.62 -8.57
C TYR A 219 7.02 -5.45 -9.55
N ILE A 220 7.65 -5.67 -10.69
CA ILE A 220 7.63 -4.71 -11.81
C ILE A 220 6.54 -5.16 -12.77
N ILE A 221 5.49 -4.33 -12.91
CA ILE A 221 4.41 -4.57 -13.87
C ILE A 221 4.69 -3.80 -15.16
N SER A 222 4.50 -4.45 -16.30
CA SER A 222 4.60 -3.85 -17.62
C SER A 222 3.52 -4.45 -18.54
N GLN A 223 2.84 -3.61 -19.30
CA GLN A 223 1.79 -4.03 -20.23
C GLN A 223 0.72 -4.96 -19.61
N GLY A 224 0.37 -4.71 -18.36
CA GLY A 224 -0.63 -5.47 -17.62
C GLY A 224 -0.17 -6.80 -17.02
N ARG A 225 1.11 -7.14 -17.10
CA ARG A 225 1.69 -8.40 -16.60
C ARG A 225 2.83 -8.15 -15.62
N ILE A 226 3.07 -9.07 -14.71
CA ILE A 226 4.31 -9.05 -13.92
C ILE A 226 5.48 -9.36 -14.87
N PHE A 227 6.35 -8.38 -15.03
CA PHE A 227 7.52 -8.47 -15.89
C PHE A 227 8.71 -9.08 -15.15
N ARG A 228 8.97 -8.62 -13.92
CA ARG A 228 10.02 -9.12 -13.00
C ARG A 228 9.57 -8.97 -11.56
N HIS A 229 10.15 -9.73 -10.69
CA HIS A 229 10.04 -9.54 -9.24
C HIS A 229 11.35 -9.95 -8.57
N GLY A 230 11.63 -9.38 -7.42
CA GLY A 230 12.84 -9.65 -6.65
C GLY A 230 13.10 -8.60 -5.59
N THR A 231 14.23 -8.71 -4.92
CA THR A 231 14.73 -7.69 -4.00
C THR A 231 15.12 -6.41 -4.74
N PRO A 232 15.18 -5.26 -4.04
CA PRO A 232 15.63 -4.00 -4.65
C PRO A 232 16.97 -4.11 -5.39
N SER A 233 17.94 -4.85 -4.84
CA SER A 233 19.24 -5.05 -5.47
C SER A 233 19.14 -5.85 -6.76
N GLU A 234 18.44 -7.00 -6.73
CA GLU A 234 18.24 -7.84 -7.92
C GLU A 234 17.56 -7.06 -9.05
N LEU A 235 16.53 -6.26 -8.72
CA LEU A 235 15.83 -5.45 -9.71
C LEU A 235 16.69 -4.29 -10.25
N ALA A 236 17.51 -3.67 -9.41
CA ALA A 236 18.41 -2.60 -9.81
C ALA A 236 19.56 -3.10 -10.71
N ASP A 237 19.96 -4.37 -10.58
CA ASP A 237 21.01 -4.98 -11.36
C ASP A 237 20.50 -5.64 -12.66
N ASP A 238 19.17 -5.87 -12.77
CA ASP A 238 18.55 -6.45 -13.97
C ASP A 238 18.60 -5.48 -15.16
N ALA A 239 19.31 -5.87 -16.21
CA ALA A 239 19.51 -5.05 -17.41
C ALA A 239 18.19 -4.75 -18.14
N GLU A 240 17.22 -5.68 -18.13
CA GLU A 240 15.92 -5.48 -18.76
C GLU A 240 15.03 -4.53 -17.94
N VAL A 241 15.04 -4.65 -16.60
CA VAL A 241 14.34 -3.71 -15.70
C VAL A 241 14.89 -2.29 -15.85
N ARG A 242 16.22 -2.13 -15.94
CA ARG A 242 16.84 -0.84 -16.25
C ARG A 242 16.35 -0.29 -17.58
N ARG A 243 16.41 -1.09 -18.64
CA ARG A 243 16.02 -0.65 -19.99
C ARG A 243 14.54 -0.26 -20.08
N VAL A 244 13.65 -1.00 -19.43
CA VAL A 244 12.19 -0.83 -19.56
C VAL A 244 11.64 0.20 -18.59
N TYR A 245 12.27 0.34 -17.39
CA TYR A 245 11.64 1.09 -16.31
C TYR A 245 12.57 2.01 -15.53
N LEU A 246 13.71 1.54 -15.01
CA LEU A 246 14.56 2.31 -14.10
C LEU A 246 15.44 3.35 -14.81
N GLY A 247 15.79 3.10 -16.07
CA GLY A 247 16.81 3.83 -16.81
C GLY A 247 18.23 3.28 -16.57
N GLU A 248 19.09 3.40 -17.57
CA GLU A 248 20.46 2.79 -17.55
C GLU A 248 21.35 3.34 -16.42
N ASN A 249 21.14 4.62 -16.03
CA ASN A 249 21.92 5.29 -15.00
C ASN A 249 21.33 5.17 -13.59
N PHE A 250 20.31 4.35 -13.40
CA PHE A 250 19.69 4.19 -12.08
C PHE A 250 20.68 3.58 -11.09
N ARG A 251 20.73 4.17 -9.88
CA ARG A 251 21.48 3.65 -8.72
C ARG A 251 20.56 3.71 -7.50
N LEU A 252 20.64 2.67 -6.69
CA LEU A 252 19.84 2.54 -5.47
C LEU A 252 20.34 3.48 -4.34
N ILE A 253 21.59 3.95 -4.43
CA ILE A 253 22.30 4.79 -3.45
C ILE A 253 22.46 6.20 -4.03
#